data_dffcae116a817ad009a651e4d7000d8c
#
_entry.id   dffcae116a817ad009a651e4d7000d8c
#
_cell.length_a   1.000
_cell.length_b   1.000
_cell.length_c   1.000
_cell.angle_alpha   90.00
_cell.angle_beta   90.00
_cell.angle_gamma   90.00
#
_symmetry.space_group_name_H-M   'P 1'
#
loop_
_entity.id
_entity.type
_entity.pdbx_description
1 polymer ?
#
loop_
_entity_poly.entity_id
_entity_poly.type
_entity_poly.pdbx_seq_one_letter_code
_entity_poly.pdbx_strand_id
1 'polypeptide(L)'
;VLVDEDGEPIGSAAKLAAHEAPGRLHLAFSVVLFRSDGLVLLQQRAGTKYHFPLVWANSCCSHPQPGEDLVASAEQRVGEELGLACRLADVGTLTYRAVCQVSGLVEHEFDHVLVGEVEGDPVPDPAEVAALRWAVAAEIVSAPPPDGAPWLVPVLSVAERARGRDAFRPT
;
A
#
# COMPACT_ATOMS: atom_id res chain seq x y z
N VAL A 1 5.75 -13.76 1.74
CA VAL A 1 7.20 -14.00 1.91
C VAL A 1 7.61 -13.45 3.26
N LEU A 2 8.30 -14.25 4.09
CA LEU A 2 8.92 -13.77 5.34
C LEU A 2 10.31 -13.23 5.02
N VAL A 3 10.67 -12.14 5.69
CA VAL A 3 11.96 -11.47 5.47
C VAL A 3 12.66 -11.17 6.80
N ASP A 4 13.96 -10.91 6.74
CA ASP A 4 14.74 -10.36 7.85
C ASP A 4 14.63 -8.82 7.89
N GLU A 5 15.41 -8.17 8.78
CA GLU A 5 15.39 -6.72 8.98
C GLU A 5 15.94 -5.94 7.76
N ASP A 6 16.71 -6.60 6.90
CA ASP A 6 17.26 -6.03 5.66
C ASP A 6 16.33 -6.27 4.45
N GLY A 7 15.20 -6.99 4.64
CA GLY A 7 14.24 -7.34 3.60
C GLY A 7 14.59 -8.59 2.80
N GLU A 8 15.64 -9.33 3.22
CA GLU A 8 16.05 -10.55 2.53
C GLU A 8 15.11 -11.72 2.86
N PRO A 9 14.66 -12.49 1.86
CA PRO A 9 13.74 -13.61 2.07
C PRO A 9 14.32 -14.70 2.98
N ILE A 10 13.63 -15.04 4.06
CA ILE A 10 14.01 -16.12 5.00
C ILE A 10 13.00 -17.27 5.05
N GLY A 11 11.95 -17.20 4.27
CA GLY A 11 10.94 -18.24 4.21
C GLY A 11 9.57 -17.76 3.75
N SER A 12 8.55 -18.53 4.06
CA SER A 12 7.16 -18.19 3.76
C SER A 12 6.22 -18.63 4.88
N ALA A 13 5.06 -18.01 4.95
CA ALA A 13 3.97 -18.41 5.83
C ALA A 13 2.63 -18.18 5.14
N ALA A 14 1.61 -18.88 5.60
CA ALA A 14 0.24 -18.54 5.23
C ALA A 14 -0.09 -17.11 5.70
N LYS A 15 -0.85 -16.36 4.90
CA LYS A 15 -1.14 -14.93 5.17
C LYS A 15 -1.64 -14.71 6.60
N LEU A 16 -2.66 -15.47 7.04
CA LEU A 16 -3.20 -15.31 8.39
C LEU A 16 -2.15 -15.57 9.47
N ALA A 17 -1.35 -16.63 9.34
CA ALA A 17 -0.30 -16.99 10.29
C ALA A 17 0.84 -15.95 10.39
N ALA A 18 1.09 -15.19 9.34
CA ALA A 18 2.04 -14.06 9.38
C ALA A 18 1.50 -12.87 10.19
N HIS A 19 0.17 -12.70 10.20
CA HIS A 19 -0.51 -11.60 10.89
C HIS A 19 -0.98 -11.93 12.32
N GLU A 20 -0.99 -13.21 12.73
CA GLU A 20 -1.27 -13.58 14.12
C GLU A 20 -0.20 -12.98 15.06
N ALA A 21 -0.66 -12.52 16.25
CA ALA A 21 0.26 -11.93 17.23
C ALA A 21 1.41 -12.90 17.60
N PRO A 22 2.65 -12.42 17.68
CA PRO A 22 3.11 -11.03 17.69
C PRO A 22 3.27 -10.37 16.31
N GLY A 23 2.94 -11.03 15.22
CA GLY A 23 3.14 -10.60 13.83
C GLY A 23 4.56 -10.89 13.35
N ARG A 24 4.69 -11.65 12.26
CA ARG A 24 5.98 -11.99 11.65
C ARG A 24 6.35 -10.94 10.60
N LEU A 25 7.62 -10.52 10.58
CA LEU A 25 8.07 -9.59 9.54
C LEU A 25 7.97 -10.24 8.16
N HIS A 26 7.26 -9.60 7.24
CA HIS A 26 7.02 -10.13 5.91
C HIS A 26 7.02 -9.03 4.85
N LEU A 27 7.28 -9.45 3.62
CA LEU A 27 7.38 -8.58 2.47
C LEU A 27 6.00 -8.07 2.05
N ALA A 28 5.90 -6.76 1.84
CA ALA A 28 4.71 -6.08 1.38
C ALA A 28 5.04 -5.02 0.32
N PHE A 29 4.01 -4.52 -0.33
CA PHE A 29 4.09 -3.33 -1.14
C PHE A 29 2.90 -2.40 -0.91
N SER A 30 3.19 -1.11 -0.90
CA SER A 30 2.24 -0.01 -0.86
C SER A 30 2.32 0.82 -2.13
N VAL A 31 1.23 0.90 -2.88
CA VAL A 31 1.16 1.67 -4.12
C VAL A 31 0.55 3.05 -3.86
N VAL A 32 1.17 4.10 -4.39
CA VAL A 32 0.66 5.46 -4.40
C VAL A 32 0.50 5.90 -5.85
N LEU A 33 -0.74 6.06 -6.29
CA LEU A 33 -1.09 6.50 -7.63
C LEU A 33 -1.35 7.99 -7.66
N PHE A 34 -0.63 8.68 -8.52
CA PHE A 34 -0.80 10.11 -8.77
C PHE A 34 -1.63 10.34 -10.05
N ARG A 35 -2.46 11.36 -10.04
CA ARG A 35 -3.07 11.92 -11.23
C ARG A 35 -2.20 13.07 -11.76
N SER A 36 -2.36 13.44 -13.03
CA SER A 36 -1.57 14.49 -13.69
C SER A 36 -1.62 15.87 -13.00
N ASP A 37 -2.67 16.16 -12.24
CA ASP A 37 -2.79 17.36 -11.40
C ASP A 37 -2.08 17.26 -10.04
N GLY A 38 -1.45 16.13 -9.75
CA GLY A 38 -0.67 15.89 -8.56
C GLY A 38 -1.44 15.36 -7.36
N LEU A 39 -2.73 15.10 -7.50
CA LEU A 39 -3.50 14.45 -6.45
C LEU A 39 -3.15 12.97 -6.35
N VAL A 40 -3.20 12.42 -5.15
CA VAL A 40 -3.06 10.99 -4.87
C VAL A 40 -4.41 10.32 -4.73
N LEU A 41 -4.52 9.10 -5.22
CA LEU A 41 -5.69 8.27 -5.01
C LEU A 41 -5.61 7.60 -3.63
N LEU A 42 -6.60 7.85 -2.79
CA LEU A 42 -6.80 7.13 -1.52
C LEU A 42 -7.96 6.16 -1.66
N GLN A 43 -7.83 4.99 -1.04
CA GLN A 43 -8.93 4.03 -0.93
C GLN A 43 -9.41 3.89 0.53
N GLN A 44 -10.69 3.75 0.73
CA GLN A 44 -11.25 3.21 1.95
C GLN A 44 -11.39 1.70 1.81
N ARG A 45 -10.76 0.95 2.69
CA ARG A 45 -10.79 -0.52 2.65
C ARG A 45 -12.21 -1.04 2.85
N ALA A 46 -12.57 -2.12 2.16
CA ALA A 46 -13.89 -2.73 2.29
C ALA A 46 -14.17 -3.13 3.75
N GLY A 47 -15.43 -2.99 4.17
CA GLY A 47 -15.86 -3.37 5.51
C GLY A 47 -15.79 -4.88 5.80
N THR A 48 -15.70 -5.71 4.77
CA THR A 48 -15.53 -7.16 4.83
C THR A 48 -14.10 -7.63 5.09
N LYS A 49 -13.11 -6.70 5.06
CA LYS A 49 -11.71 -7.03 5.37
C LYS A 49 -11.59 -7.47 6.84
N TYR A 50 -10.92 -8.60 7.08
CA TYR A 50 -10.73 -9.16 8.43
C TYR A 50 -9.73 -8.38 9.29
N HIS A 51 -8.93 -7.48 8.68
CA HIS A 51 -8.02 -6.59 9.38
C HIS A 51 -8.10 -5.18 8.80
N PHE A 52 -8.07 -4.19 9.68
CA PHE A 52 -8.20 -2.77 9.34
C PHE A 52 -9.36 -2.47 8.35
N PRO A 53 -10.61 -2.93 8.64
CA PRO A 53 -11.76 -2.59 7.80
C PRO A 53 -12.08 -1.10 7.89
N LEU A 54 -12.60 -0.53 6.79
CA LEU A 54 -13.09 0.85 6.67
C LEU A 54 -12.06 1.96 6.95
N VAL A 55 -10.78 1.67 7.11
CA VAL A 55 -9.75 2.70 7.22
C VAL A 55 -9.40 3.27 5.84
N TRP A 56 -9.03 4.56 5.81
CA TRP A 56 -8.44 5.18 4.62
C TRP A 56 -6.97 4.81 4.50
N ALA A 57 -6.58 4.33 3.34
CA ALA A 57 -5.22 3.93 3.02
C ALA A 57 -4.75 4.58 1.70
N ASN A 58 -3.49 4.36 1.33
CA ASN A 58 -2.96 4.66 0.01
C ASN A 58 -3.68 3.84 -1.09
N SER A 59 -3.29 3.97 -2.34
CA SER A 59 -4.08 3.49 -3.48
C SER A 59 -4.30 1.98 -3.51
N CYS A 60 -3.28 1.18 -3.16
CA CYS A 60 -3.36 -0.28 -3.09
C CYS A 60 -2.25 -0.81 -2.17
N CYS A 61 -2.51 -1.88 -1.43
CA CYS A 61 -1.53 -2.57 -0.58
C CYS A 61 -1.72 -4.08 -0.69
N SER A 62 -0.63 -4.83 -0.85
CA SER A 62 -0.69 -6.28 -0.86
C SER A 62 0.69 -6.91 -0.58
N HIS A 63 0.78 -8.22 -0.78
CA HIS A 63 1.95 -9.03 -0.53
C HIS A 63 2.28 -9.87 -1.77
N PRO A 64 3.51 -9.82 -2.29
CA PRO A 64 3.90 -10.69 -3.40
C PRO A 64 3.97 -12.14 -2.91
N GLN A 65 3.62 -13.08 -3.79
CA GLN A 65 3.82 -14.50 -3.51
C GLN A 65 5.30 -14.88 -3.68
N PRO A 66 5.74 -16.01 -3.07
CA PRO A 66 7.11 -16.47 -3.29
C PRO A 66 7.44 -16.65 -4.77
N GLY A 67 8.51 -16.00 -5.24
CA GLY A 67 8.99 -16.07 -6.62
C GLY A 67 8.32 -15.10 -7.60
N GLU A 68 7.36 -14.31 -7.15
CA GLU A 68 6.79 -13.23 -7.98
C GLU A 68 7.72 -12.01 -8.03
N ASP A 69 7.69 -11.32 -9.16
CA ASP A 69 8.26 -9.98 -9.26
C ASP A 69 7.37 -8.99 -8.52
N LEU A 70 7.95 -8.20 -7.62
CA LEU A 70 7.23 -7.30 -6.73
C LEU A 70 6.46 -6.21 -7.49
N VAL A 71 7.09 -5.61 -8.49
CA VAL A 71 6.47 -4.53 -9.28
C VAL A 71 5.33 -5.08 -10.14
N ALA A 72 5.56 -6.22 -10.82
CA ALA A 72 4.54 -6.87 -11.63
C ALA A 72 3.33 -7.31 -10.78
N SER A 73 3.56 -7.86 -9.58
CA SER A 73 2.49 -8.22 -8.65
C SER A 73 1.69 -6.98 -8.22
N ALA A 74 2.36 -5.85 -7.98
CA ALA A 74 1.70 -4.61 -7.61
C ALA A 74 0.86 -4.02 -8.75
N GLU A 75 1.40 -4.00 -9.98
CA GLU A 75 0.67 -3.57 -11.19
C GLU A 75 -0.59 -4.44 -11.41
N GLN A 76 -0.48 -5.75 -11.24
CA GLN A 76 -1.61 -6.67 -11.31
C GLN A 76 -2.66 -6.35 -10.25
N ARG A 77 -2.26 -6.16 -8.98
CA ARG A 77 -3.20 -5.84 -7.89
C ARG A 77 -3.92 -4.52 -8.09
N VAL A 78 -3.25 -3.49 -8.63
CA VAL A 78 -3.91 -2.25 -9.03
C VAL A 78 -5.00 -2.51 -10.07
N GLY A 79 -4.72 -3.35 -11.06
CA GLY A 79 -5.72 -3.76 -12.05
C GLY A 79 -6.92 -4.48 -11.43
N GLU A 80 -6.67 -5.40 -10.50
CA GLU A 80 -7.71 -6.18 -9.82
C GLU A 80 -8.58 -5.33 -8.88
N GLU A 81 -7.95 -4.49 -8.03
CA GLU A 81 -8.67 -3.72 -7.01
C GLU A 81 -9.31 -2.43 -7.54
N LEU A 82 -8.67 -1.78 -8.53
CA LEU A 82 -9.04 -0.44 -9.00
C LEU A 82 -9.44 -0.36 -10.48
N GLY A 83 -9.26 -1.44 -11.25
CA GLY A 83 -9.53 -1.46 -12.69
C GLY A 83 -8.60 -0.54 -13.49
N LEU A 84 -7.46 -0.14 -12.94
CA LEU A 84 -6.50 0.76 -13.57
C LEU A 84 -5.30 -0.01 -14.11
N ALA A 85 -4.80 0.40 -15.27
CA ALA A 85 -3.49 -0.01 -15.77
C ALA A 85 -2.46 1.10 -15.44
N CYS A 86 -1.34 0.70 -14.87
CA CYS A 86 -0.27 1.64 -14.51
C CYS A 86 1.10 1.01 -14.75
N ARG A 87 2.13 1.86 -14.77
CA ARG A 87 3.52 1.45 -14.58
C ARG A 87 3.99 1.98 -13.25
N LEU A 88 4.65 1.12 -12.47
CA LEU A 88 5.10 1.43 -11.13
C LEU A 88 6.62 1.49 -11.05
N ALA A 89 7.12 2.39 -10.22
CA ALA A 89 8.53 2.48 -9.84
C ALA A 89 8.66 2.31 -8.32
N ASP A 90 9.61 1.48 -7.88
CA ASP A 90 9.99 1.37 -6.47
C ASP A 90 10.79 2.61 -6.07
N VAL A 91 10.33 3.34 -5.07
CA VAL A 91 10.93 4.59 -4.62
C VAL A 91 11.51 4.52 -3.21
N GLY A 92 11.46 3.37 -2.59
CA GLY A 92 12.07 3.13 -1.28
C GLY A 92 11.24 2.22 -0.40
N THR A 93 11.77 1.93 0.77
CA THR A 93 11.18 1.00 1.74
C THR A 93 10.92 1.66 3.08
N LEU A 94 10.06 1.05 3.84
CA LEU A 94 9.87 1.34 5.26
C LEU A 94 9.48 0.06 6.00
N THR A 95 9.84 -0.03 7.28
CA THR A 95 9.35 -1.10 8.13
C THR A 95 8.39 -0.51 9.16
N TYR A 96 7.24 -1.14 9.33
CA TYR A 96 6.29 -0.73 10.34
C TYR A 96 5.61 -1.93 11.00
N ARG A 97 5.06 -1.66 12.18
CA ARG A 97 4.25 -2.62 12.92
C ARG A 97 3.00 -1.93 13.47
N ALA A 98 1.83 -2.49 13.18
CA ALA A 98 0.55 -1.98 13.63
C ALA A 98 -0.39 -3.11 14.07
N VAL A 99 -1.12 -2.89 15.16
CA VAL A 99 -2.10 -3.86 15.68
C VAL A 99 -3.50 -3.41 15.31
N CYS A 100 -4.23 -4.26 14.61
CA CYS A 100 -5.64 -4.02 14.31
C CYS A 100 -6.49 -4.20 15.57
N GLN A 101 -7.10 -3.11 16.06
CA GLN A 101 -7.89 -3.12 17.28
C GLN A 101 -9.17 -3.98 17.16
N VAL A 102 -9.66 -4.20 15.96
CA VAL A 102 -10.88 -4.98 15.72
C VAL A 102 -10.61 -6.49 15.76
N SER A 103 -9.53 -6.94 15.13
CA SER A 103 -9.23 -8.37 14.97
C SER A 103 -8.09 -8.89 15.86
N GLY A 104 -7.26 -7.99 16.42
CA GLY A 104 -6.02 -8.35 17.11
C GLY A 104 -4.89 -8.79 16.19
N LEU A 105 -5.11 -8.82 14.87
CA LEU A 105 -4.08 -9.13 13.89
C LEU A 105 -3.04 -8.01 13.80
N VAL A 106 -1.84 -8.37 13.39
CA VAL A 106 -0.68 -7.48 13.37
C VAL A 106 -0.12 -7.38 11.95
N GLU A 107 -0.08 -6.16 11.43
CA GLU A 107 0.79 -5.83 10.29
C GLU A 107 2.20 -5.63 10.82
N HIS A 108 3.15 -6.43 10.33
CA HIS A 108 4.57 -6.27 10.57
C HIS A 108 5.28 -6.46 9.24
N GLU A 109 5.48 -5.37 8.54
CA GLU A 109 5.82 -5.37 7.13
C GLU A 109 7.15 -4.67 6.86
N PHE A 110 7.95 -5.30 6.01
CA PHE A 110 8.98 -4.67 5.22
C PHE A 110 8.33 -4.24 3.91
N ASP A 111 7.95 -2.99 3.83
CA ASP A 111 7.03 -2.46 2.85
C ASP A 111 7.77 -1.65 1.77
N HIS A 112 7.68 -2.08 0.52
CA HIS A 112 8.15 -1.33 -0.64
C HIS A 112 7.12 -0.31 -1.08
N VAL A 113 7.51 0.95 -1.16
CA VAL A 113 6.65 2.02 -1.66
C VAL A 113 6.84 2.15 -3.16
N LEU A 114 5.76 1.88 -3.89
CA LEU A 114 5.72 1.96 -5.34
C LEU A 114 4.87 3.16 -5.76
N VAL A 115 5.35 3.94 -6.72
CA VAL A 115 4.60 5.08 -7.24
C VAL A 115 4.31 4.92 -8.73
N GLY A 116 3.17 5.44 -9.17
CA GLY A 116 2.76 5.46 -10.57
C GLY A 116 1.88 6.65 -10.88
N GLU A 117 1.82 7.00 -12.17
CA GLU A 117 0.83 7.94 -12.69
C GLU A 117 -0.28 7.18 -13.38
N VAL A 118 -1.50 7.66 -13.21
CA VAL A 118 -2.69 7.06 -13.84
C VAL A 118 -3.55 8.15 -14.49
N GLU A 119 -4.15 7.74 -15.59
CA GLU A 119 -5.19 8.49 -16.29
C GLU A 119 -6.50 7.70 -16.25
N GLY A 120 -7.62 8.43 -16.29
CA GLY A 120 -8.95 7.83 -16.26
C GLY A 120 -9.51 7.64 -14.85
N ASP A 121 -10.74 7.15 -14.82
CA ASP A 121 -11.48 6.93 -13.58
C ASP A 121 -11.31 5.49 -13.09
N PRO A 122 -10.99 5.29 -11.80
CA PRO A 122 -10.90 3.96 -11.25
C PRO A 122 -12.27 3.27 -11.18
N VAL A 123 -12.28 1.97 -11.41
CA VAL A 123 -13.44 1.09 -11.27
C VAL A 123 -13.15 0.09 -10.15
N PRO A 124 -13.43 0.45 -8.89
CA PRO A 124 -13.03 -0.36 -7.75
C PRO A 124 -13.83 -1.66 -7.64
N ASP A 125 -13.14 -2.75 -7.24
CA ASP A 125 -13.81 -3.96 -6.79
C ASP A 125 -14.44 -3.71 -5.40
N PRO A 126 -15.76 -3.81 -5.24
CA PRO A 126 -16.44 -3.56 -3.96
C PRO A 126 -16.08 -4.57 -2.88
N ALA A 127 -15.51 -5.73 -3.22
CA ALA A 127 -15.01 -6.68 -2.24
C ALA A 127 -13.71 -6.20 -1.56
N GLU A 128 -12.97 -5.31 -2.23
CA GLU A 128 -11.69 -4.78 -1.78
C GLU A 128 -11.81 -3.34 -1.27
N VAL A 129 -12.63 -2.51 -1.93
CA VAL A 129 -12.68 -1.06 -1.78
C VAL A 129 -14.10 -0.57 -1.52
N ALA A 130 -14.32 0.10 -0.39
CA ALA A 130 -15.61 0.70 -0.03
C ALA A 130 -15.82 2.08 -0.67
N ALA A 131 -14.76 2.87 -0.78
CA ALA A 131 -14.80 4.21 -1.37
C ALA A 131 -13.42 4.64 -1.88
N LEU A 132 -13.40 5.60 -2.78
CA LEU A 132 -12.21 6.24 -3.33
C LEU A 132 -12.30 7.76 -3.19
N ARG A 133 -11.16 8.43 -3.02
CA ARG A 133 -11.05 9.88 -3.13
C ARG A 133 -9.67 10.30 -3.62
N TRP A 134 -9.65 11.40 -4.37
CA TRP A 134 -8.42 12.11 -4.69
C TRP A 134 -8.10 13.14 -3.59
N ALA A 135 -6.85 13.27 -3.21
CA ALA A 135 -6.42 14.15 -2.12
C ALA A 135 -5.04 14.74 -2.39
N VAL A 136 -4.71 15.83 -1.72
CA VAL A 136 -3.35 16.39 -1.69
C VAL A 136 -2.54 15.61 -0.65
N ALA A 137 -1.48 14.90 -1.09
CA ALA A 137 -0.69 14.04 -0.19
C ALA A 137 -0.09 14.81 0.99
N ALA A 138 0.45 16.02 0.75
CA ALA A 138 1.03 16.87 1.79
C ALA A 138 0.00 17.28 2.87
N GLU A 139 -1.27 17.47 2.49
CA GLU A 139 -2.34 17.76 3.45
C GLU A 139 -2.64 16.55 4.34
N ILE A 140 -2.69 15.34 3.73
CA ILE A 140 -2.88 14.10 4.50
C ILE A 140 -1.72 13.84 5.46
N VAL A 141 -0.48 14.10 5.02
CA VAL A 141 0.71 13.95 5.88
C VAL A 141 0.68 14.93 7.06
N SER A 142 0.26 16.18 6.83
CA SER A 142 0.23 17.22 7.87
C SER A 142 -0.99 17.11 8.81
N ALA A 143 -2.11 16.61 8.30
CA ALA A 143 -3.38 16.46 9.02
C ALA A 143 -4.05 15.13 8.64
N PRO A 144 -3.54 13.99 9.15
CA PRO A 144 -4.06 12.68 8.80
C PRO A 144 -5.52 12.51 9.23
N PRO A 145 -6.33 11.83 8.43
CA PRO A 145 -7.71 11.53 8.80
C PRO A 145 -7.72 10.63 10.05
N PRO A 146 -8.69 10.82 10.98
CA PRO A 146 -8.76 10.04 12.22
C PRO A 146 -9.00 8.54 11.98
N ASP A 147 -9.55 8.19 10.84
CA ASP A 147 -9.77 6.83 10.35
C ASP A 147 -8.72 6.41 9.29
N GLY A 148 -7.55 7.06 9.29
CA GLY A 148 -6.43 6.70 8.45
C GLY A 148 -5.73 5.42 8.91
N ALA A 149 -5.28 4.61 7.95
CA ALA A 149 -4.46 3.45 8.24
C ALA A 149 -3.13 3.87 8.92
N PRO A 150 -2.59 3.09 9.86
CA PRO A 150 -1.34 3.43 10.55
C PRO A 150 -0.15 3.67 9.60
N TRP A 151 -0.13 3.00 8.46
CA TRP A 151 0.94 3.12 7.45
C TRP A 151 0.71 4.27 6.45
N LEU A 152 -0.49 4.87 6.38
CA LEU A 152 -0.84 5.87 5.37
C LEU A 152 0.15 7.04 5.33
N VAL A 153 0.43 7.68 6.48
CA VAL A 153 1.34 8.81 6.56
C VAL A 153 2.80 8.43 6.26
N PRO A 154 3.36 7.34 6.82
CA PRO A 154 4.68 6.86 6.44
C PRO A 154 4.83 6.60 4.94
N VAL A 155 3.89 5.90 4.32
CA VAL A 155 3.90 5.58 2.88
C VAL A 155 3.84 6.85 2.02
N LEU A 156 2.89 7.75 2.28
CA LEU A 156 2.78 9.02 1.55
C LEU A 156 4.04 9.88 1.72
N SER A 157 4.68 9.85 2.89
CA SER A 157 5.91 10.59 3.13
C SER A 157 7.09 10.07 2.30
N VAL A 158 7.18 8.76 2.06
CA VAL A 158 8.18 8.18 1.15
C VAL A 158 7.89 8.62 -0.29
N ALA A 159 6.64 8.47 -0.74
CA ALA A 159 6.23 8.82 -2.10
C ALA A 159 6.46 10.31 -2.43
N GLU A 160 6.09 11.23 -1.53
CA GLU A 160 6.30 12.68 -1.70
C GLU A 160 7.78 13.05 -1.79
N ARG A 161 8.64 12.44 -0.96
CA ARG A 161 10.10 12.68 -1.03
C ARG A 161 10.70 12.24 -2.36
N ALA A 162 10.22 11.13 -2.92
CA ALA A 162 10.68 10.64 -4.21
C ALA A 162 10.26 11.57 -5.35
N ARG A 163 9.01 12.05 -5.31
CA ARG A 163 8.47 12.98 -6.31
C ARG A 163 9.22 14.31 -6.34
N GLY A 164 9.60 14.86 -5.19
CA GLY A 164 10.37 16.10 -5.08
C GLY A 164 11.81 16.01 -5.59
N ARG A 165 12.31 14.81 -5.90
CA ARG A 165 13.69 14.58 -6.40
C ARG A 165 13.80 14.38 -7.91
N ASP A 166 12.76 14.68 -8.71
CA ASP A 166 12.70 14.37 -10.15
C ASP A 166 12.91 12.87 -10.50
N ALA A 167 12.84 11.98 -9.50
CA ALA A 167 13.11 10.56 -9.67
C ALA A 167 11.99 9.81 -10.39
N PHE A 168 10.87 10.48 -10.68
CA PHE A 168 9.73 9.89 -11.34
C PHE A 168 9.53 10.47 -12.74
N ARG A 169 10.25 9.94 -13.73
CA ARG A 169 9.86 9.94 -15.14
C ARG A 169 9.75 8.47 -15.56
N PRO A 170 8.56 7.95 -15.84
CA PRO A 170 8.45 6.64 -16.48
C PRO A 170 9.15 6.72 -17.83
N THR A 171 10.11 5.82 -18.07
CA THR A 171 10.75 5.61 -19.37
C THR A 171 9.81 4.87 -20.31
#